data_75e9ea7ea6be5d24fadeef8605cf9201
#
_entry.id   75e9ea7ea6be5d24fadeef8605cf9201
#
_cell.length_a   1.000
_cell.length_b   1.000
_cell.length_c   1.000
_cell.angle_alpha   90.00
_cell.angle_beta   90.00
_cell.angle_gamma   90.00
#
_symmetry.space_group_name_H-M   'P 1'
#
loop_
_entity.id
_entity.type
_entity.pdbx_description
1 polymer ?
#
loop_
_entity_poly.entity_id
_entity_poly.type
_entity_poly.pdbx_seq_one_letter_code
_entity_poly.pdbx_strand_id
1 'polypeptide(L)'
;MAYYLAIDIGGTNIKYGLIDEAENLIESHEMPTEAEKGGPGILGKTKALVESYLEENTILGVCISSAGMVDPDKGEIFYAGPQIPNYAGTQFKKEIEETYQIPCEIENDVNCAGLAEVMSGNGQGAQVAVCLTVGTGIGGCLLINGEIFHGFSNSACEVGYLHLQDGAFQDLASTTALVEYVAKQHGDPVEQWSGRRIFKEATQGNTICMAGIDRMVDYLGKGLANICYVVNPQVVILGGG
;
A
#
# COMPACT_ATOMS: atom_id res chain seq x y z
N MET A 1 -13.44 -25.02 -11.26
CA MET A 1 -12.24 -24.20 -11.46
C MET A 1 -11.64 -23.95 -10.09
N ALA A 2 -10.33 -23.79 -10.01
CA ALA A 2 -9.65 -23.52 -8.77
C ALA A 2 -9.20 -22.06 -8.77
N TYR A 3 -9.17 -21.41 -7.60
CA TYR A 3 -8.94 -20.00 -7.46
C TYR A 3 -8.00 -19.68 -6.29
N TYR A 4 -7.40 -18.51 -6.32
CA TYR A 4 -6.80 -17.86 -5.17
C TYR A 4 -7.77 -16.81 -4.63
N LEU A 5 -7.94 -16.77 -3.31
CA LEU A 5 -8.66 -15.70 -2.63
C LEU A 5 -7.69 -14.57 -2.32
N ALA A 6 -7.86 -13.43 -3.00
CA ALA A 6 -7.07 -12.22 -2.74
C ALA A 6 -7.82 -11.31 -1.77
N ILE A 7 -7.11 -10.79 -0.76
CA ILE A 7 -7.67 -9.91 0.28
C ILE A 7 -6.70 -8.73 0.47
N ASP A 8 -7.19 -7.50 0.27
CA ASP A 8 -6.44 -6.25 0.50
C ASP A 8 -7.01 -5.53 1.71
N ILE A 9 -6.25 -5.48 2.79
CA ILE A 9 -6.65 -4.94 4.09
C ILE A 9 -6.15 -3.50 4.21
N GLY A 10 -6.99 -2.55 3.81
CA GLY A 10 -6.74 -1.13 4.04
C GLY A 10 -7.30 -0.63 5.37
N GLY A 11 -6.92 0.59 5.75
CA GLY A 11 -7.42 1.21 7.00
C GLY A 11 -8.92 1.51 7.02
N THR A 12 -9.56 1.69 5.86
CA THR A 12 -10.99 2.02 5.73
C THR A 12 -11.81 0.85 5.23
N ASN A 13 -11.36 0.20 4.16
CA ASN A 13 -12.05 -0.91 3.51
C ASN A 13 -11.10 -2.10 3.36
N ILE A 14 -11.69 -3.29 3.44
CA ILE A 14 -11.11 -4.55 2.98
C ILE A 14 -11.69 -4.81 1.60
N LYS A 15 -10.82 -4.95 0.60
CA LYS A 15 -11.21 -5.41 -0.74
C LYS A 15 -10.85 -6.88 -0.86
N TYR A 16 -11.67 -7.64 -1.56
CA TYR A 16 -11.45 -9.08 -1.71
C TYR A 16 -12.05 -9.59 -3.01
N GLY A 17 -11.56 -10.71 -3.49
CA GLY A 17 -12.06 -11.31 -4.72
C GLY A 17 -11.28 -12.56 -5.11
N LEU A 18 -11.69 -13.17 -6.22
CA LEU A 18 -11.10 -14.38 -6.76
C LEU A 18 -10.18 -14.07 -7.94
N ILE A 19 -9.04 -14.74 -7.96
CA ILE A 19 -8.09 -14.74 -9.06
C ILE A 19 -7.93 -16.19 -9.53
N ASP A 20 -8.00 -16.41 -10.85
CA ASP A 20 -7.77 -17.73 -11.43
C ASP A 20 -6.27 -18.04 -11.59
N GLU A 21 -5.96 -19.29 -11.99
CA GLU A 21 -4.57 -19.74 -12.23
C GLU A 21 -3.89 -19.02 -13.43
N ALA A 22 -4.65 -18.28 -14.25
CA ALA A 22 -4.14 -17.45 -15.33
C ALA A 22 -4.02 -15.96 -14.94
N GLU A 23 -4.08 -15.66 -13.63
CA GLU A 23 -3.95 -14.32 -13.05
C GLU A 23 -5.10 -13.35 -13.43
N ASN A 24 -6.23 -13.86 -13.89
CA ASN A 24 -7.39 -13.01 -14.16
C ASN A 24 -8.19 -12.77 -12.89
N LEU A 25 -8.53 -11.51 -12.63
CA LEU A 25 -9.48 -11.13 -11.59
C LEU A 25 -10.89 -11.52 -12.04
N ILE A 26 -11.51 -12.48 -11.36
CA ILE A 26 -12.83 -13.03 -11.69
C ILE A 26 -13.94 -12.19 -11.08
N GLU A 27 -13.77 -11.79 -9.83
CA GLU A 27 -14.69 -10.92 -9.12
C GLU A 27 -13.96 -10.08 -8.07
N SER A 28 -14.54 -8.95 -7.71
CA SER A 28 -14.00 -8.05 -6.68
C SER A 28 -15.14 -7.41 -5.90
N HIS A 29 -15.00 -7.42 -4.58
CA HIS A 29 -15.93 -6.87 -3.61
C HIS A 29 -15.19 -6.01 -2.60
N GLU A 30 -15.94 -5.23 -1.83
CA GLU A 30 -15.39 -4.48 -0.71
C GLU A 30 -16.34 -4.45 0.48
N MET A 31 -15.75 -4.34 1.67
CA MET A 31 -16.48 -4.13 2.92
C MET A 31 -15.70 -3.20 3.85
N PRO A 32 -16.37 -2.52 4.80
CA PRO A 32 -15.67 -1.71 5.81
C PRO A 32 -14.67 -2.54 6.63
N THR A 33 -13.46 -2.01 6.84
CA THR A 33 -12.45 -2.64 7.71
C THR A 33 -12.93 -2.69 9.15
N GLU A 34 -13.63 -1.62 9.62
CA GLU A 34 -13.98 -1.40 11.03
C GLU A 34 -12.71 -1.44 11.90
N ALA A 35 -11.75 -0.60 11.52
CA ALA A 35 -10.41 -0.57 12.10
C ALA A 35 -10.40 -0.42 13.64
N GLU A 36 -11.45 0.18 14.21
CA GLU A 36 -11.64 0.31 15.64
C GLU A 36 -11.78 -1.03 16.38
N LYS A 37 -12.14 -2.10 15.68
CA LYS A 37 -12.17 -3.47 16.23
C LYS A 37 -10.77 -4.08 16.36
N GLY A 38 -9.77 -3.41 15.79
CA GLY A 38 -8.37 -3.80 15.87
C GLY A 38 -8.01 -5.10 15.16
N GLY A 39 -6.77 -5.55 15.37
CA GLY A 39 -6.25 -6.77 14.75
C GLY A 39 -7.13 -8.00 14.92
N PRO A 40 -7.62 -8.32 16.14
CA PRO A 40 -8.52 -9.46 16.33
C PRO A 40 -9.82 -9.38 15.53
N GLY A 41 -10.42 -8.17 15.39
CA GLY A 41 -11.62 -7.97 14.59
C GLY A 41 -11.38 -8.16 13.10
N ILE A 42 -10.26 -7.64 12.59
CA ILE A 42 -9.87 -7.79 11.18
C ILE A 42 -9.55 -9.24 10.85
N LEU A 43 -8.79 -9.93 11.72
CA LEU A 43 -8.53 -11.36 11.56
C LEU A 43 -9.83 -12.18 11.54
N GLY A 44 -10.77 -11.87 12.43
CA GLY A 44 -12.09 -12.51 12.44
C GLY A 44 -12.86 -12.33 11.13
N LYS A 45 -12.86 -11.11 10.56
CA LYS A 45 -13.45 -10.84 9.25
C LYS A 45 -12.76 -11.60 8.12
N THR A 46 -11.42 -11.63 8.13
CA THR A 46 -10.62 -12.36 7.15
C THR A 46 -10.95 -13.85 7.19
N LYS A 47 -11.03 -14.45 8.38
CA LYS A 47 -11.42 -15.85 8.56
C LYS A 47 -12.85 -16.13 8.06
N ALA A 48 -13.80 -15.25 8.35
CA ALA A 48 -15.18 -15.39 7.85
C ALA A 48 -15.26 -15.30 6.32
N LEU A 49 -14.44 -14.46 5.68
CA LEU A 49 -14.32 -14.42 4.23
C LEU A 49 -13.78 -15.73 3.68
N VAL A 50 -12.67 -16.23 4.23
CA VAL A 50 -12.07 -17.51 3.81
C VAL A 50 -13.09 -18.64 3.91
N GLU A 51 -13.81 -18.73 5.04
CA GLU A 51 -14.84 -19.74 5.26
C GLU A 51 -15.95 -19.66 4.19
N SER A 52 -16.50 -18.48 3.94
CA SER A 52 -17.56 -18.29 2.95
C SER A 52 -17.14 -18.68 1.53
N TYR A 53 -15.88 -18.38 1.15
CA TYR A 53 -15.38 -18.74 -0.17
C TYR A 53 -15.08 -20.23 -0.33
N LEU A 54 -14.64 -20.89 0.74
CA LEU A 54 -14.41 -22.33 0.75
C LEU A 54 -15.70 -23.16 0.62
N GLU A 55 -16.85 -22.64 1.04
CA GLU A 55 -18.15 -23.31 0.88
C GLU A 55 -18.56 -23.42 -0.59
N GLU A 56 -18.21 -22.46 -1.42
CA GLU A 56 -18.69 -22.36 -2.81
C GLU A 56 -17.61 -22.64 -3.87
N ASN A 57 -16.30 -22.57 -3.47
CA ASN A 57 -15.20 -22.61 -4.41
C ASN A 57 -14.09 -23.58 -3.98
N THR A 58 -13.31 -24.03 -4.95
CA THR A 58 -12.02 -24.69 -4.69
C THR A 58 -10.95 -23.61 -4.57
N ILE A 59 -10.52 -23.30 -3.35
CA ILE A 59 -9.50 -22.29 -3.07
C ILE A 59 -8.13 -22.97 -2.94
N LEU A 60 -7.17 -22.56 -3.76
CA LEU A 60 -5.80 -23.06 -3.78
C LEU A 60 -4.94 -22.41 -2.69
N GLY A 61 -5.23 -21.18 -2.34
CA GLY A 61 -4.53 -20.42 -1.33
C GLY A 61 -5.15 -19.06 -1.10
N VAL A 62 -4.74 -18.41 0.00
CA VAL A 62 -5.14 -17.04 0.36
C VAL A 62 -3.95 -16.12 0.22
N CYS A 63 -4.12 -15.01 -0.50
CA CYS A 63 -3.11 -13.98 -0.70
C CYS A 63 -3.58 -12.69 -0.04
N ILE A 64 -2.86 -12.21 0.96
CA ILE A 64 -3.23 -11.02 1.74
C ILE A 64 -2.25 -9.88 1.45
N SER A 65 -2.79 -8.75 1.03
CA SER A 65 -2.14 -7.44 1.05
C SER A 65 -2.60 -6.70 2.30
N SER A 66 -1.69 -6.07 3.03
CA SER A 66 -2.06 -5.39 4.26
C SER A 66 -1.29 -4.09 4.49
N ALA A 67 -2.00 -3.09 5.01
CA ALA A 67 -1.36 -1.92 5.62
C ALA A 67 -0.50 -2.35 6.83
N GLY A 68 0.57 -1.60 7.10
CA GLY A 68 1.53 -1.89 8.16
C GLY A 68 2.75 -2.67 7.67
N MET A 69 3.71 -2.87 8.56
CA MET A 69 4.91 -3.66 8.26
C MET A 69 4.63 -5.14 8.51
N VAL A 70 4.89 -5.96 7.51
CA VAL A 70 4.64 -7.40 7.51
C VAL A 70 5.96 -8.16 7.65
N ASP A 71 5.96 -9.20 8.48
CA ASP A 71 6.97 -10.24 8.45
C ASP A 71 6.43 -11.40 7.60
N PRO A 72 6.80 -11.50 6.31
CA PRO A 72 6.21 -12.49 5.41
C PRO A 72 6.61 -13.91 5.78
N ASP A 73 7.78 -14.11 6.38
CA ASP A 73 8.24 -15.44 6.81
C ASP A 73 7.37 -15.99 7.94
N LYS A 74 6.99 -15.14 8.89
CA LYS A 74 6.08 -15.51 9.98
C LYS A 74 4.61 -15.36 9.62
N GLY A 75 4.32 -14.57 8.58
CA GLY A 75 2.95 -14.28 8.16
C GLY A 75 2.18 -13.41 9.15
N GLU A 76 2.86 -12.43 9.77
CA GLU A 76 2.30 -11.56 10.80
C GLU A 76 2.54 -10.08 10.53
N ILE A 77 1.67 -9.25 11.09
CA ILE A 77 1.90 -7.81 11.18
C ILE A 77 2.84 -7.56 12.36
N PHE A 78 4.07 -7.14 12.13
CA PHE A 78 5.00 -6.89 13.24
C PHE A 78 4.98 -5.43 13.72
N TYR A 79 4.56 -4.48 12.87
CA TYR A 79 4.36 -3.09 13.26
C TYR A 79 3.20 -2.46 12.47
N ALA A 80 2.41 -1.64 13.14
CA ALA A 80 1.38 -0.83 12.52
C ALA A 80 1.21 0.50 13.26
N GLY A 81 0.79 1.52 12.54
CA GLY A 81 0.43 2.80 13.12
C GLY A 81 -0.82 2.72 14.02
N PRO A 82 -1.12 3.80 14.77
CA PRO A 82 -2.20 3.80 15.76
C PRO A 82 -3.62 3.74 15.14
N GLN A 83 -3.74 3.81 13.82
CA GLN A 83 -5.04 3.79 13.12
C GLN A 83 -5.79 2.46 13.29
N ILE A 84 -5.07 1.36 13.49
CA ILE A 84 -5.64 0.04 13.76
C ILE A 84 -5.13 -0.45 15.12
N PRO A 85 -5.94 -0.39 16.19
CA PRO A 85 -5.53 -0.82 17.52
C PRO A 85 -5.15 -2.32 17.55
N ASN A 86 -4.10 -2.69 18.30
CA ASN A 86 -3.69 -4.08 18.46
C ASN A 86 -3.50 -4.85 17.14
N TYR A 87 -3.07 -4.15 16.08
CA TYR A 87 -2.83 -4.78 14.78
C TYR A 87 -1.49 -5.52 14.75
N ALA A 88 -0.46 -4.95 15.36
CA ALA A 88 0.82 -5.63 15.53
C ALA A 88 0.66 -6.93 16.34
N GLY A 89 1.30 -8.00 15.87
CA GLY A 89 1.18 -9.35 16.43
C GLY A 89 0.04 -10.19 15.86
N THR A 90 -0.73 -9.66 14.90
CA THR A 90 -1.79 -10.42 14.23
C THR A 90 -1.17 -11.43 13.25
N GLN A 91 -1.36 -12.73 13.51
CA GLN A 91 -0.74 -13.84 12.79
C GLN A 91 -1.71 -14.42 11.73
N PHE A 92 -1.86 -13.72 10.59
CA PHE A 92 -2.81 -14.14 9.56
C PHE A 92 -2.48 -15.50 8.95
N LYS A 93 -1.24 -15.72 8.52
CA LYS A 93 -0.79 -16.95 7.89
C LYS A 93 -1.06 -18.16 8.78
N LYS A 94 -0.56 -18.12 10.00
CA LYS A 94 -0.74 -19.20 10.96
C LYS A 94 -2.21 -19.53 11.22
N GLU A 95 -3.01 -18.50 11.50
CA GLU A 95 -4.42 -18.65 11.83
C GLU A 95 -5.25 -19.23 10.68
N ILE A 96 -4.93 -18.87 9.44
CA ILE A 96 -5.62 -19.39 8.25
C ILE A 96 -5.14 -20.80 7.94
N GLU A 97 -3.84 -21.04 7.90
CA GLU A 97 -3.28 -22.36 7.58
C GLU A 97 -3.67 -23.43 8.61
N GLU A 98 -3.61 -23.10 9.91
CA GLU A 98 -4.02 -24.05 10.96
C GLU A 98 -5.53 -24.33 10.96
N THR A 99 -6.36 -23.33 10.63
CA THR A 99 -7.82 -23.48 10.65
C THR A 99 -8.35 -24.21 9.41
N TYR A 100 -7.88 -23.82 8.23
CA TYR A 100 -8.49 -24.25 6.97
C TYR A 100 -7.63 -25.22 6.16
N GLN A 101 -6.39 -25.46 6.57
CA GLN A 101 -5.43 -26.38 5.91
C GLN A 101 -5.16 -25.99 4.44
N ILE A 102 -5.17 -24.68 4.13
CA ILE A 102 -4.83 -24.11 2.82
C ILE A 102 -3.67 -23.13 2.98
N PRO A 103 -2.78 -23.00 1.98
CA PRO A 103 -1.68 -22.05 2.03
C PRO A 103 -2.17 -20.61 2.18
N CYS A 104 -1.45 -19.82 2.95
CA CYS A 104 -1.71 -18.39 3.10
C CYS A 104 -0.41 -17.60 3.03
N GLU A 105 -0.37 -16.57 2.20
CA GLU A 105 0.74 -15.61 2.15
C GLU A 105 0.22 -14.20 2.44
N ILE A 106 1.03 -13.43 3.15
CA ILE A 106 0.71 -12.03 3.47
C ILE A 106 1.92 -11.14 3.20
N GLU A 107 1.66 -9.98 2.61
CA GLU A 107 2.69 -8.99 2.30
C GLU A 107 2.16 -7.57 2.53
N ASN A 108 3.08 -6.60 2.67
CA ASN A 108 2.73 -5.20 2.73
C ASN A 108 2.08 -4.70 1.43
N ASP A 109 1.13 -3.77 1.53
CA ASP A 109 0.35 -3.24 0.41
C ASP A 109 1.21 -2.58 -0.69
N VAL A 110 2.24 -1.84 -0.32
CA VAL A 110 3.16 -1.22 -1.29
C VAL A 110 4.04 -2.27 -1.95
N ASN A 111 4.49 -3.28 -1.21
CA ASN A 111 5.24 -4.40 -1.73
C ASN A 111 4.39 -5.23 -2.72
N CYS A 112 3.14 -5.50 -2.39
CA CYS A 112 2.19 -6.15 -3.30
C CYS A 112 2.01 -5.35 -4.61
N ALA A 113 1.84 -4.02 -4.49
CA ALA A 113 1.71 -3.15 -5.66
C ALA A 113 2.98 -3.16 -6.53
N GLY A 114 4.16 -3.09 -5.91
CA GLY A 114 5.44 -3.17 -6.61
C GLY A 114 5.64 -4.51 -7.30
N LEU A 115 5.30 -5.61 -6.63
CA LEU A 115 5.39 -6.96 -7.20
C LEU A 115 4.46 -7.09 -8.43
N ALA A 116 3.22 -6.62 -8.34
CA ALA A 116 2.27 -6.65 -9.46
C ALA A 116 2.79 -5.86 -10.68
N GLU A 117 3.40 -4.70 -10.45
CA GLU A 117 3.98 -3.88 -11.52
C GLU A 117 5.18 -4.56 -12.21
N VAL A 118 5.99 -5.30 -11.47
CA VAL A 118 7.14 -6.03 -12.04
C VAL A 118 6.70 -7.33 -12.71
N MET A 119 5.67 -7.99 -12.20
CA MET A 119 5.15 -9.23 -12.80
C MET A 119 4.31 -8.95 -14.05
N SER A 120 3.40 -7.98 -14.01
CA SER A 120 2.37 -7.78 -15.05
C SER A 120 2.23 -6.33 -15.54
N GLY A 121 2.96 -5.37 -14.94
CA GLY A 121 2.83 -3.93 -15.22
C GLY A 121 4.03 -3.31 -15.91
N ASN A 122 4.28 -2.04 -15.59
CA ASN A 122 5.31 -1.20 -16.23
C ASN A 122 6.76 -1.55 -15.83
N GLY A 123 6.93 -2.42 -14.84
CA GLY A 123 8.23 -2.89 -14.36
C GLY A 123 8.70 -4.20 -14.97
N GLN A 124 7.96 -4.79 -15.90
CA GLN A 124 8.29 -6.09 -16.49
C GLN A 124 9.71 -6.12 -17.08
N GLY A 125 10.48 -7.15 -16.69
CA GLY A 125 11.84 -7.37 -17.16
C GLY A 125 12.92 -6.49 -16.51
N ALA A 126 12.54 -5.60 -15.58
CA ALA A 126 13.52 -4.82 -14.84
C ALA A 126 14.25 -5.69 -13.80
N GLN A 127 15.59 -5.60 -13.77
CA GLN A 127 16.40 -6.27 -12.78
C GLN A 127 16.38 -5.56 -11.42
N VAL A 128 16.31 -4.23 -11.43
CA VAL A 128 16.17 -3.40 -10.23
C VAL A 128 15.06 -2.39 -10.48
N ALA A 129 13.96 -2.53 -9.74
CA ALA A 129 12.81 -1.65 -9.82
C ALA A 129 12.52 -1.02 -8.45
N VAL A 130 12.15 0.24 -8.45
CA VAL A 130 11.60 0.93 -7.29
C VAL A 130 10.16 1.31 -7.60
N CYS A 131 9.23 0.90 -6.77
CA CYS A 131 7.84 1.34 -6.83
C CYS A 131 7.54 2.26 -5.64
N LEU A 132 6.96 3.42 -5.90
CA LEU A 132 6.49 4.36 -4.88
C LEU A 132 4.98 4.53 -4.98
N THR A 133 4.30 4.48 -3.86
CA THR A 133 2.90 4.88 -3.74
C THR A 133 2.81 6.24 -3.07
N VAL A 134 2.14 7.19 -3.74
CA VAL A 134 1.91 8.55 -3.22
C VAL A 134 0.44 8.67 -2.88
N GLY A 135 0.13 8.70 -1.60
CA GLY A 135 -1.22 8.76 -1.06
C GLY A 135 -1.26 9.55 0.24
N THR A 136 -1.86 9.02 1.29
CA THR A 136 -1.83 9.61 2.65
C THR A 136 -0.41 9.82 3.15
N GLY A 137 0.48 8.87 2.85
CA GLY A 137 1.92 8.96 3.03
C GLY A 137 2.65 8.71 1.72
N ILE A 138 3.92 8.34 1.82
CA ILE A 138 4.72 7.80 0.72
C ILE A 138 5.26 6.46 1.15
N GLY A 139 4.82 5.40 0.46
CA GLY A 139 5.38 4.07 0.62
C GLY A 139 6.36 3.74 -0.49
N GLY A 140 7.25 2.80 -0.24
CA GLY A 140 8.22 2.34 -1.23
C GLY A 140 8.38 0.83 -1.21
N CYS A 141 8.67 0.28 -2.39
CA CYS A 141 9.05 -1.12 -2.58
C CYS A 141 10.28 -1.17 -3.48
N LEU A 142 11.26 -1.98 -3.09
CA LEU A 142 12.44 -2.29 -3.90
C LEU A 142 12.36 -3.74 -4.35
N LEU A 143 12.44 -3.95 -5.66
CA LEU A 143 12.51 -5.28 -6.24
C LEU A 143 13.85 -5.47 -6.95
N ILE A 144 14.46 -6.64 -6.71
CA ILE A 144 15.73 -7.05 -7.31
C ILE A 144 15.50 -8.42 -7.97
N ASN A 145 15.70 -8.49 -9.28
CA ASN A 145 15.47 -9.69 -10.10
C ASN A 145 14.04 -10.28 -9.95
N GLY A 146 13.04 -9.41 -9.78
CA GLY A 146 11.64 -9.81 -9.63
C GLY A 146 11.22 -10.18 -8.21
N GLU A 147 12.13 -10.13 -7.24
CA GLU A 147 11.87 -10.44 -5.83
C GLU A 147 11.87 -9.18 -4.97
N ILE A 148 10.97 -9.09 -3.99
CA ILE A 148 10.90 -7.99 -3.05
C ILE A 148 12.12 -8.04 -2.13
N PHE A 149 12.81 -6.91 -2.01
CA PHE A 149 13.91 -6.75 -1.07
C PHE A 149 13.39 -6.26 0.28
N HIS A 150 13.21 -7.18 1.22
CA HIS A 150 12.70 -6.85 2.56
C HIS A 150 13.73 -6.22 3.49
N GLY A 151 15.04 -6.37 3.20
CA GLY A 151 16.12 -5.98 4.10
C GLY A 151 16.23 -6.90 5.30
N PHE A 152 16.97 -6.45 6.33
CA PHE A 152 17.23 -7.28 7.51
C PHE A 152 16.00 -7.40 8.45
N SER A 153 15.18 -6.36 8.52
CA SER A 153 14.08 -6.23 9.49
C SER A 153 12.71 -6.01 8.83
N ASN A 154 12.54 -6.47 7.59
CA ASN A 154 11.32 -6.33 6.80
C ASN A 154 10.81 -4.87 6.69
N SER A 155 11.74 -3.90 6.75
CA SER A 155 11.44 -2.46 6.65
C SER A 155 12.26 -1.75 5.56
N ALA A 156 12.79 -2.51 4.61
CA ALA A 156 13.50 -1.91 3.49
C ALA A 156 12.54 -1.02 2.68
N CYS A 157 13.10 0.04 2.13
CA CYS A 157 12.37 0.97 1.27
C CYS A 157 11.23 1.78 1.95
N GLU A 158 11.25 1.92 3.27
CA GLU A 158 10.41 2.86 4.03
C GLU A 158 10.82 4.31 3.75
N VAL A 159 10.76 4.67 2.46
CA VAL A 159 11.31 5.93 1.93
C VAL A 159 10.52 7.17 2.34
N GLY A 160 9.27 7.00 2.76
CA GLY A 160 8.47 8.12 3.30
C GLY A 160 9.14 8.80 4.50
N TYR A 161 9.95 8.06 5.25
CA TYR A 161 10.72 8.57 6.40
C TYR A 161 12.09 9.14 6.05
N LEU A 162 12.50 9.15 4.77
CA LEU A 162 13.75 9.82 4.38
C LEU A 162 13.72 11.28 4.78
N HIS A 163 14.77 11.73 5.46
CA HIS A 163 14.94 13.13 5.81
C HIS A 163 15.42 13.94 4.60
N LEU A 164 14.60 14.87 4.15
CA LEU A 164 14.99 15.95 3.25
C LEU A 164 15.33 17.18 4.10
N GLN A 165 15.86 18.24 3.47
CA GLN A 165 16.28 19.45 4.17
C GLN A 165 15.17 20.04 5.07
N ASP A 166 13.90 19.98 4.63
CA ASP A 166 12.79 20.69 5.27
C ASP A 166 11.86 19.76 6.08
N GLY A 167 12.13 18.46 6.13
CA GLY A 167 11.33 17.48 6.87
C GLY A 167 11.39 16.06 6.29
N ALA A 168 10.53 15.18 6.76
CA ALA A 168 10.44 13.85 6.19
C ALA A 168 9.79 13.89 4.78
N PHE A 169 10.21 13.00 3.91
CA PHE A 169 9.77 12.98 2.51
C PHE A 169 8.23 12.94 2.37
N GLN A 170 7.56 12.10 3.14
CA GLN A 170 6.09 12.01 3.11
C GLN A 170 5.41 13.28 3.64
N ASP A 171 6.00 13.98 4.60
CA ASP A 171 5.44 15.21 5.17
C ASP A 171 5.57 16.40 4.22
N LEU A 172 6.32 16.24 3.14
CA LEU A 172 6.58 17.27 2.16
C LEU A 172 5.95 16.98 0.79
N ALA A 173 5.79 15.71 0.41
CA ALA A 173 5.43 15.28 -0.94
C ALA A 173 4.25 14.29 -1.01
N SER A 174 3.58 13.96 0.10
CA SER A 174 2.36 13.15 0.06
C SER A 174 1.13 13.97 -0.34
N THR A 175 0.04 13.30 -0.68
CA THR A 175 -1.27 13.93 -0.91
C THR A 175 -1.76 14.65 0.35
N THR A 176 -1.53 14.09 1.54
CA THR A 176 -1.83 14.76 2.82
C THR A 176 -1.07 16.08 2.95
N ALA A 177 0.24 16.07 2.69
CA ALA A 177 1.07 17.28 2.74
C ALA A 177 0.60 18.36 1.74
N LEU A 178 0.17 17.94 0.54
CA LEU A 178 -0.43 18.84 -0.45
C LEU A 178 -1.72 19.48 0.07
N VAL A 179 -2.63 18.67 0.63
CA VAL A 179 -3.92 19.12 1.15
C VAL A 179 -3.73 20.09 2.31
N GLU A 180 -2.87 19.75 3.27
CA GLU A 180 -2.54 20.62 4.41
C GLU A 180 -1.92 21.96 3.98
N TYR A 181 -1.00 21.93 3.02
CA TYR A 181 -0.39 23.14 2.49
C TYR A 181 -1.43 24.06 1.85
N VAL A 182 -2.29 23.54 0.95
CA VAL A 182 -3.30 24.32 0.25
C VAL A 182 -4.35 24.87 1.23
N ALA A 183 -4.85 24.07 2.15
CA ALA A 183 -5.80 24.48 3.18
C ALA A 183 -5.23 25.64 4.02
N LYS A 184 -3.97 25.50 4.47
CA LYS A 184 -3.27 26.55 5.23
C LYS A 184 -3.12 27.87 4.44
N GLN A 185 -2.79 27.81 3.13
CA GLN A 185 -2.63 29.00 2.31
C GLN A 185 -3.96 29.70 2.04
N HIS A 186 -5.07 28.97 1.97
CA HIS A 186 -6.42 29.52 1.86
C HIS A 186 -6.98 30.03 3.20
N GLY A 187 -6.46 29.54 4.33
CA GLY A 187 -7.03 29.79 5.65
C GLY A 187 -8.27 28.94 5.93
N ASP A 188 -8.43 27.83 5.23
CA ASP A 188 -9.58 26.94 5.31
C ASP A 188 -9.28 25.72 6.21
N PRO A 189 -10.31 25.06 6.78
CA PRO A 189 -10.19 23.75 7.39
C PRO A 189 -9.70 22.69 6.38
N VAL A 190 -8.85 21.77 6.83
CA VAL A 190 -8.25 20.72 5.99
C VAL A 190 -9.32 19.82 5.35
N GLU A 191 -10.40 19.55 6.07
CA GLU A 191 -11.51 18.69 5.65
C GLU A 191 -12.26 19.20 4.42
N GLN A 192 -12.11 20.49 4.10
CA GLN A 192 -12.69 21.09 2.89
C GLN A 192 -11.90 20.80 1.64
N TRP A 193 -10.67 20.29 1.78
CA TRP A 193 -9.76 20.03 0.67
C TRP A 193 -9.51 18.55 0.46
N SER A 194 -9.23 18.21 -0.78
CA SER A 194 -8.79 16.87 -1.18
C SER A 194 -7.84 17.00 -2.38
N GLY A 195 -7.01 16.00 -2.61
CA GLY A 195 -6.14 15.97 -3.78
C GLY A 195 -6.94 16.21 -5.08
N ARG A 196 -8.04 15.50 -5.28
CA ARG A 196 -8.92 15.67 -6.46
C ARG A 196 -9.43 17.11 -6.62
N ARG A 197 -9.84 17.75 -5.54
CA ARG A 197 -10.30 19.15 -5.57
C ARG A 197 -9.16 20.08 -5.96
N ILE A 198 -7.98 19.90 -5.36
CA ILE A 198 -6.80 20.74 -5.62
C ILE A 198 -6.41 20.66 -7.10
N PHE A 199 -6.28 19.46 -7.66
CA PHE A 199 -5.95 19.29 -9.08
C PHE A 199 -7.04 19.89 -9.99
N LYS A 200 -8.32 19.72 -9.66
CA LYS A 200 -9.42 20.33 -10.41
C LYS A 200 -9.36 21.87 -10.38
N GLU A 201 -9.16 22.47 -9.20
CA GLU A 201 -9.08 23.93 -9.08
C GLU A 201 -7.81 24.50 -9.72
N ALA A 202 -6.69 23.79 -9.68
CA ALA A 202 -5.47 24.17 -10.39
C ALA A 202 -5.70 24.28 -11.91
N THR A 203 -6.44 23.32 -12.51
CA THR A 203 -6.80 23.39 -13.95
C THR A 203 -7.71 24.57 -14.28
N GLN A 204 -8.37 25.15 -13.28
CA GLN A 204 -9.22 26.36 -13.42
C GLN A 204 -8.44 27.67 -13.14
N GLY A 205 -7.13 27.57 -12.89
CA GLY A 205 -6.26 28.71 -12.68
C GLY A 205 -6.10 29.16 -11.23
N ASN A 206 -6.51 28.33 -10.24
CA ASN A 206 -6.25 28.64 -8.83
C ASN A 206 -4.75 28.59 -8.55
N THR A 207 -4.14 29.75 -8.33
CA THR A 207 -2.71 29.91 -8.16
C THR A 207 -2.14 29.28 -6.90
N ILE A 208 -2.93 29.20 -5.82
CA ILE A 208 -2.54 28.54 -4.57
C ILE A 208 -2.48 27.04 -4.79
N CYS A 209 -3.48 26.45 -5.46
CA CYS A 209 -3.47 25.04 -5.80
C CYS A 209 -2.30 24.69 -6.73
N MET A 210 -2.02 25.51 -7.74
CA MET A 210 -0.85 25.33 -8.62
C MET A 210 0.46 25.35 -7.82
N ALA A 211 0.66 26.36 -6.96
CA ALA A 211 1.86 26.45 -6.12
C ALA A 211 2.01 25.25 -5.16
N GLY A 212 0.89 24.72 -4.65
CA GLY A 212 0.89 23.51 -3.83
C GLY A 212 1.37 22.28 -4.61
N ILE A 213 0.87 22.11 -5.84
CA ILE A 213 1.29 21.02 -6.73
C ILE A 213 2.77 21.16 -7.10
N ASP A 214 3.22 22.37 -7.49
CA ASP A 214 4.62 22.62 -7.84
C ASP A 214 5.55 22.28 -6.66
N ARG A 215 5.16 22.67 -5.43
CA ARG A 215 5.89 22.33 -4.22
C ARG A 215 5.95 20.81 -4.01
N MET A 216 4.84 20.10 -4.14
CA MET A 216 4.79 18.64 -4.01
C MET A 216 5.72 17.97 -5.03
N VAL A 217 5.67 18.39 -6.29
CA VAL A 217 6.49 17.84 -7.38
C VAL A 217 7.99 18.10 -7.13
N ASP A 218 8.36 19.28 -6.63
CA ASP A 218 9.76 19.61 -6.30
C ASP A 218 10.32 18.69 -5.20
N TYR A 219 9.57 18.48 -4.12
CA TYR A 219 9.99 17.55 -3.07
C TYR A 219 9.95 16.08 -3.50
N LEU A 220 8.98 15.70 -4.32
CA LEU A 220 8.93 14.37 -4.92
C LEU A 220 10.18 14.10 -5.77
N GLY A 221 10.56 15.08 -6.60
CA GLY A 221 11.79 15.01 -7.40
C GLY A 221 13.06 14.89 -6.56
N LYS A 222 13.16 15.63 -5.45
CA LYS A 222 14.30 15.55 -4.52
C LYS A 222 14.39 14.17 -3.84
N GLY A 223 13.25 13.64 -3.38
CA GLY A 223 13.21 12.30 -2.79
C GLY A 223 13.59 11.22 -3.78
N LEU A 224 13.04 11.29 -4.99
CA LEU A 224 13.36 10.35 -6.07
C LEU A 224 14.86 10.39 -6.44
N ALA A 225 15.44 11.59 -6.55
CA ALA A 225 16.87 11.74 -6.83
C ALA A 225 17.72 11.03 -5.78
N ASN A 226 17.41 11.22 -4.49
CA ASN A 226 18.12 10.54 -3.40
C ASN A 226 18.03 9.02 -3.51
N ILE A 227 16.84 8.49 -3.77
CA ILE A 227 16.61 7.05 -3.95
C ILE A 227 17.42 6.54 -5.14
N CYS A 228 17.38 7.25 -6.28
CA CYS A 228 18.13 6.86 -7.46
C CYS A 228 19.64 6.84 -7.23
N TYR A 229 20.19 7.79 -6.47
CA TYR A 229 21.62 7.79 -6.15
C TYR A 229 22.03 6.64 -5.24
N VAL A 230 21.13 6.14 -4.37
CA VAL A 230 21.44 5.03 -3.45
C VAL A 230 21.20 3.68 -4.10
N VAL A 231 20.08 3.52 -4.81
CA VAL A 231 19.62 2.23 -5.35
C VAL A 231 20.08 2.00 -6.79
N ASN A 232 20.22 3.07 -7.58
CA ASN A 232 20.49 3.02 -9.02
C ASN A 232 19.51 2.11 -9.77
N PRO A 233 18.18 2.33 -9.65
CA PRO A 233 17.20 1.44 -10.26
C PRO A 233 17.17 1.59 -11.79
N GLN A 234 16.78 0.52 -12.48
CA GLN A 234 16.53 0.53 -13.92
C GLN A 234 15.20 1.25 -14.26
N VAL A 235 14.23 1.15 -13.36
CA VAL A 235 12.93 1.79 -13.49
C VAL A 235 12.43 2.28 -12.13
N VAL A 236 11.77 3.45 -12.13
CA VAL A 236 10.99 3.96 -11.01
C VAL A 236 9.53 4.01 -11.44
N ILE A 237 8.67 3.37 -10.69
CA ILE A 237 7.23 3.29 -10.92
C ILE A 237 6.54 4.14 -9.87
N LEU A 238 5.66 5.04 -10.29
CA LEU A 238 4.86 5.87 -9.40
C LEU A 238 3.41 5.44 -9.48
N GLY A 239 2.84 5.10 -8.32
CA GLY A 239 1.45 4.74 -8.14
C GLY A 239 0.83 5.52 -6.98
N GLY A 240 -0.38 5.13 -6.59
CA GLY A 240 -1.15 5.74 -5.52
C GLY A 240 -2.39 6.46 -6.02
N GLY A 241 -3.10 7.20 -5.13
CA GLY A 241 -4.36 7.86 -5.45
C GLY A 241 -4.75 8.95 -4.47
#